data_599f332328d773b247d331354c6757d1
#
_entry.id   599f332328d773b247d331354c6757d1
#
_cell.length_a   1.000
_cell.length_b   1.000
_cell.length_c   1.000
_cell.angle_alpha   90.00
_cell.angle_beta   90.00
_cell.angle_gamma   90.00
#
_symmetry.space_group_name_H-M   'P 1'
#
loop_
_entity.id
_entity.type
_entity.pdbx_description
1 polymer ?
#
loop_
_entity_poly.entity_id
_entity_poly.type
_entity_poly.pdbx_seq_one_letter_code
_entity_poly.pdbx_strand_id
1 'polypeptide(L)'
;VFGLIRSTLGAFYVGATWFSAEDAKATMGKLPAIKPTMLVLVPGLCEILAGLAKMYGPQFFGGELKTIISGAANVPPRLMKVFEAMGVRLLAGYGMTETANLTTGNADTDTHPDSVGKVYPEQEIKFVDDEIWIRGDNVFSGYYGDPEETAKTLTPDGWVRSGDLGRMDEDGFGYITGRIKNLMILPNGENLSPEEIEGPFYKSPTVRDCLVSESEIDGEPVLAIEILPNMPAFEGKSWDEVTAHFEQLVKDINATLPSTHRIRKVSVRKEDFKRSGAMKVLRNQN
;
A
#
# COMPACT_ATOMS: atom_id res chain seq x y z
N VAL A 1 -7.82 -6.11 -12.92
CA VAL A 1 -7.95 -7.53 -12.50
C VAL A 1 -8.48 -7.64 -11.07
N PHE A 2 -7.87 -6.93 -10.07
CA PHE A 2 -8.25 -7.02 -8.64
C PHE A 2 -9.76 -6.88 -8.40
N GLY A 3 -10.39 -5.81 -8.90
CA GLY A 3 -11.84 -5.60 -8.75
C GLY A 3 -12.69 -6.68 -9.46
N LEU A 4 -12.30 -7.08 -10.68
CA LEU A 4 -13.03 -8.10 -11.43
C LEU A 4 -13.01 -9.45 -10.69
N ILE A 5 -11.86 -9.94 -10.32
CA ILE A 5 -11.73 -11.26 -9.70
C ILE A 5 -12.29 -11.25 -8.27
N ARG A 6 -11.82 -10.33 -7.42
CA ARG A 6 -12.16 -10.36 -5.99
C ARG A 6 -13.57 -9.86 -5.69
N SER A 7 -14.03 -8.84 -6.40
CA SER A 7 -15.36 -8.28 -6.19
C SER A 7 -16.42 -9.02 -7.01
N THR A 8 -16.28 -9.05 -8.34
CA THR A 8 -17.35 -9.56 -9.23
C THR A 8 -17.41 -11.08 -9.21
N LEU A 9 -16.35 -11.77 -9.62
CA LEU A 9 -16.35 -13.23 -9.72
C LEU A 9 -16.41 -13.89 -8.34
N GLY A 10 -15.74 -13.31 -7.33
CA GLY A 10 -15.82 -13.79 -5.96
C GLY A 10 -17.23 -13.71 -5.39
N ALA A 11 -17.98 -12.63 -5.65
CA ALA A 11 -19.37 -12.53 -5.23
C ALA A 11 -20.24 -13.59 -5.89
N PHE A 12 -20.09 -13.83 -7.18
CA PHE A 12 -20.83 -14.88 -7.89
C PHE A 12 -20.51 -16.28 -7.37
N TYR A 13 -19.23 -16.55 -7.10
CA TYR A 13 -18.80 -17.85 -6.59
C TYR A 13 -19.45 -18.21 -5.24
N VAL A 14 -19.61 -17.23 -4.34
CA VAL A 14 -20.21 -17.45 -3.02
C VAL A 14 -21.73 -17.17 -2.99
N GLY A 15 -22.35 -16.91 -4.13
CA GLY A 15 -23.77 -16.61 -4.23
C GLY A 15 -24.21 -15.28 -3.59
N ALA A 16 -23.27 -14.32 -3.47
CA ALA A 16 -23.56 -13.00 -2.92
C ALA A 16 -24.16 -12.05 -3.97
N THR A 17 -24.89 -11.06 -3.51
CA THR A 17 -25.36 -9.97 -4.37
C THR A 17 -24.20 -9.04 -4.70
N TRP A 18 -23.95 -8.84 -5.98
CA TRP A 18 -22.95 -7.90 -6.46
C TRP A 18 -23.62 -6.62 -6.98
N PHE A 19 -23.07 -5.48 -6.59
CA PHE A 19 -23.53 -4.17 -7.02
C PHE A 19 -22.43 -3.45 -7.80
N SER A 20 -22.78 -2.90 -8.97
CA SER A 20 -21.92 -2.06 -9.78
C SER A 20 -22.52 -0.69 -9.99
N ALA A 21 -21.69 0.33 -10.03
CA ALA A 21 -22.06 1.68 -10.43
C ALA A 21 -21.08 2.19 -11.49
N GLU A 22 -21.40 3.31 -12.12
CA GLU A 22 -20.66 3.89 -13.24
C GLU A 22 -19.22 4.27 -12.84
N ASP A 23 -19.05 4.83 -11.63
CA ASP A 23 -17.76 5.24 -11.09
C ASP A 23 -17.72 5.17 -9.55
N ALA A 24 -16.55 5.45 -8.98
CA ALA A 24 -16.33 5.43 -7.54
C ALA A 24 -17.19 6.47 -6.80
N LYS A 25 -17.40 7.66 -7.36
CA LYS A 25 -18.22 8.73 -6.75
C LYS A 25 -19.69 8.34 -6.70
N ALA A 26 -20.20 7.81 -7.81
CA ALA A 26 -21.59 7.30 -7.88
C ALA A 26 -21.80 6.14 -6.91
N THR A 27 -20.81 5.23 -6.77
CA THR A 27 -20.84 4.13 -5.80
C THR A 27 -20.92 4.67 -4.37
N MET A 28 -20.04 5.61 -4.00
CA MET A 28 -20.01 6.17 -2.64
C MET A 28 -21.34 6.84 -2.25
N GLY A 29 -21.95 7.60 -3.16
CA GLY A 29 -23.26 8.22 -2.91
C GLY A 29 -24.41 7.24 -2.69
N LYS A 30 -24.26 5.98 -3.14
CA LYS A 30 -25.28 4.94 -3.02
C LYS A 30 -25.06 3.99 -1.84
N LEU A 31 -23.92 4.04 -1.14
CA LEU A 31 -23.59 3.15 -0.03
C LEU A 31 -24.69 3.07 1.05
N PRO A 32 -25.30 4.18 1.51
CA PRO A 32 -26.37 4.11 2.50
C PRO A 32 -27.58 3.31 2.07
N ALA A 33 -27.91 3.33 0.76
CA ALA A 33 -29.05 2.61 0.20
C ALA A 33 -28.72 1.15 -0.11
N ILE A 34 -27.49 0.87 -0.58
CA ILE A 34 -27.02 -0.48 -0.93
C ILE A 34 -26.77 -1.32 0.32
N LYS A 35 -26.31 -0.70 1.42
CA LYS A 35 -25.93 -1.36 2.68
C LYS A 35 -24.96 -2.52 2.46
N PRO A 36 -23.78 -2.28 1.88
CA PRO A 36 -22.84 -3.36 1.58
C PRO A 36 -22.36 -4.00 2.88
N THR A 37 -22.14 -5.31 2.86
CA THR A 37 -21.51 -6.05 3.93
C THR A 37 -19.98 -6.15 3.74
N MET A 38 -19.54 -6.06 2.48
CA MET A 38 -18.14 -6.10 2.10
C MET A 38 -17.84 -5.12 0.95
N LEU A 39 -16.66 -4.50 1.01
CA LEU A 39 -16.11 -3.66 -0.06
C LEU A 39 -14.72 -4.17 -0.46
N VAL A 40 -14.37 -4.03 -1.73
CA VAL A 40 -13.04 -4.28 -2.27
C VAL A 40 -12.51 -2.98 -2.84
N LEU A 41 -11.48 -2.41 -2.22
CA LEU A 41 -11.03 -1.04 -2.47
C LEU A 41 -9.50 -0.95 -2.51
N VAL A 42 -9.00 0.07 -3.19
CA VAL A 42 -7.59 0.49 -3.05
C VAL A 42 -7.44 1.42 -1.83
N PRO A 43 -6.25 1.51 -1.21
CA PRO A 43 -6.06 2.31 0.01
C PRO A 43 -6.50 3.77 -0.12
N GLY A 44 -6.26 4.42 -1.28
CA GLY A 44 -6.71 5.79 -1.50
C GLY A 44 -8.23 5.99 -1.42
N LEU A 45 -9.03 5.00 -1.83
CA LEU A 45 -10.49 5.03 -1.65
C LEU A 45 -10.88 4.76 -0.20
N CYS A 46 -10.13 3.92 0.53
CA CYS A 46 -10.34 3.73 1.97
C CYS A 46 -10.12 5.04 2.74
N GLU A 47 -9.12 5.85 2.38
CA GLU A 47 -8.89 7.19 2.97
C GLU A 47 -10.10 8.12 2.77
N ILE A 48 -10.64 8.16 1.55
CA ILE A 48 -11.83 8.97 1.24
C ILE A 48 -13.01 8.50 2.08
N LEU A 49 -13.25 7.19 2.16
CA LEU A 49 -14.35 6.62 2.97
C LEU A 49 -14.17 6.90 4.46
N ALA A 50 -12.96 6.80 4.99
CA ALA A 50 -12.66 7.15 6.38
C ALA A 50 -12.97 8.63 6.67
N GLY A 51 -12.63 9.52 5.74
CA GLY A 51 -12.98 10.95 5.83
C GLY A 51 -14.49 11.19 5.80
N LEU A 52 -15.23 10.52 4.91
CA LEU A 52 -16.68 10.63 4.83
C LEU A 52 -17.36 10.07 6.07
N ALA A 53 -16.86 8.94 6.63
CA ALA A 53 -17.37 8.39 7.86
C ALA A 53 -17.12 9.29 9.08
N LYS A 54 -15.99 10.01 9.12
CA LYS A 54 -15.74 11.03 10.15
C LYS A 54 -16.75 12.18 10.06
N MET A 55 -17.13 12.58 8.84
CA MET A 55 -18.04 13.70 8.60
C MET A 55 -19.51 13.35 8.82
N TYR A 56 -19.94 12.19 8.35
CA TYR A 56 -21.37 11.79 8.32
C TYR A 56 -21.71 10.66 9.30
N GLY A 57 -20.72 10.15 10.03
CA GLY A 57 -20.85 8.99 10.90
C GLY A 57 -20.74 7.65 10.17
N PRO A 58 -20.51 6.52 10.90
CA PRO A 58 -20.34 5.19 10.28
C PRO A 58 -21.62 4.69 9.58
N GLN A 59 -22.80 5.23 9.89
CA GLN A 59 -24.04 4.97 9.17
C GLN A 59 -23.99 5.37 7.69
N PHE A 60 -23.01 6.16 7.27
CA PHE A 60 -22.74 6.48 5.85
C PHE A 60 -22.53 5.22 5.00
N PHE A 61 -22.07 4.13 5.60
CA PHE A 61 -21.94 2.83 4.92
C PHE A 61 -23.25 2.01 4.88
N GLY A 62 -24.36 2.52 5.39
CA GLY A 62 -25.63 1.82 5.48
C GLY A 62 -25.78 0.88 6.67
N GLY A 63 -24.81 0.84 7.58
CA GLY A 63 -24.88 0.13 8.88
C GLY A 63 -24.56 -1.37 8.84
N GLU A 64 -24.32 -1.96 7.65
CA GLU A 64 -24.12 -3.41 7.49
C GLU A 64 -22.65 -3.76 7.10
N LEU A 65 -21.78 -2.76 6.89
CA LEU A 65 -20.41 -3.00 6.45
C LEU A 65 -19.61 -3.67 7.57
N LYS A 66 -19.01 -4.83 7.25
CA LYS A 66 -18.20 -5.64 8.17
C LYS A 66 -16.75 -5.74 7.76
N THR A 67 -16.50 -5.76 6.43
CA THR A 67 -15.17 -6.05 5.92
C THR A 67 -14.84 -5.17 4.72
N ILE A 68 -13.63 -4.65 4.70
CA ILE A 68 -13.01 -4.05 3.51
C ILE A 68 -11.76 -4.88 3.18
N ILE A 69 -11.64 -5.33 1.93
CA ILE A 69 -10.41 -5.94 1.43
C ILE A 69 -9.67 -4.88 0.61
N SER A 70 -8.46 -4.58 1.01
CA SER A 70 -7.62 -3.58 0.36
C SER A 70 -6.32 -4.19 -0.15
N GLY A 71 -5.89 -3.75 -1.32
CA GLY A 71 -4.68 -4.21 -1.96
C GLY A 71 -4.26 -3.28 -3.08
N ALA A 72 -3.30 -3.74 -3.88
CA ALA A 72 -2.68 -2.99 -4.98
C ALA A 72 -1.75 -1.83 -4.53
N ALA A 73 -1.74 -1.45 -3.27
CA ALA A 73 -0.80 -0.51 -2.66
C ALA A 73 -0.67 -0.80 -1.16
N ASN A 74 0.32 -0.18 -0.50
CA ASN A 74 0.47 -0.30 0.95
C ASN A 74 -0.76 0.23 1.68
N VAL A 75 -1.25 -0.53 2.66
CA VAL A 75 -2.37 -0.14 3.54
C VAL A 75 -1.78 0.37 4.85
N PRO A 76 -1.85 1.68 5.13
CA PRO A 76 -1.29 2.21 6.37
C PRO A 76 -1.99 1.64 7.61
N PRO A 77 -1.24 1.19 8.65
CA PRO A 77 -1.82 0.64 9.87
C PRO A 77 -2.81 1.58 10.58
N ARG A 78 -2.58 2.90 10.49
CA ARG A 78 -3.51 3.90 11.03
C ARG A 78 -4.92 3.79 10.43
N LEU A 79 -4.99 3.43 9.14
CA LEU A 79 -6.27 3.30 8.44
C LEU A 79 -7.03 2.06 8.92
N MET A 80 -6.34 0.98 9.24
CA MET A 80 -6.93 -0.21 9.85
C MET A 80 -7.59 0.15 11.18
N LYS A 81 -6.88 0.89 12.06
CA LYS A 81 -7.42 1.36 13.35
C LYS A 81 -8.64 2.27 13.21
N VAL A 82 -8.67 3.12 12.18
CA VAL A 82 -9.84 3.98 11.91
C VAL A 82 -11.08 3.14 11.58
N PHE A 83 -10.96 2.13 10.74
CA PHE A 83 -12.09 1.25 10.40
C PHE A 83 -12.46 0.31 11.54
N GLU A 84 -11.50 -0.21 12.29
CA GLU A 84 -11.72 -1.03 13.47
C GLU A 84 -12.55 -0.29 14.53
N ALA A 85 -12.25 1.00 14.80
CA ALA A 85 -13.04 1.84 15.70
C ALA A 85 -14.51 2.02 15.24
N MET A 86 -14.80 1.75 13.97
CA MET A 86 -16.16 1.73 13.41
C MET A 86 -16.79 0.33 13.34
N GLY A 87 -16.11 -0.69 13.87
CA GLY A 87 -16.54 -2.09 13.79
C GLY A 87 -16.33 -2.73 12.42
N VAL A 88 -15.50 -2.15 11.57
CA VAL A 88 -15.21 -2.63 10.22
C VAL A 88 -13.78 -3.18 10.15
N ARG A 89 -13.59 -4.41 9.70
CA ARG A 89 -12.27 -5.01 9.50
C ARG A 89 -11.69 -4.56 8.15
N LEU A 90 -10.55 -3.91 8.16
CA LEU A 90 -9.79 -3.59 6.95
C LEU A 90 -8.65 -4.59 6.79
N LEU A 91 -8.74 -5.45 5.78
CA LEU A 91 -7.81 -6.53 5.50
C LEU A 91 -6.86 -6.11 4.38
N ALA A 92 -5.56 -6.25 4.61
CA ALA A 92 -4.54 -6.03 3.58
C ALA A 92 -4.28 -7.32 2.79
N GLY A 93 -3.85 -7.19 1.54
CA GLY A 93 -3.41 -8.31 0.73
C GLY A 93 -2.44 -7.87 -0.36
N TYR A 94 -1.58 -8.79 -0.77
CA TYR A 94 -0.60 -8.58 -1.82
C TYR A 94 -0.85 -9.53 -2.99
N GLY A 95 -0.61 -9.04 -4.17
CA GLY A 95 -0.69 -9.76 -5.43
C GLY A 95 -0.58 -8.80 -6.61
N MET A 96 -0.55 -9.34 -7.80
CA MET A 96 -0.35 -8.60 -9.02
C MET A 96 -1.26 -9.11 -10.14
N THR A 97 -1.26 -8.43 -11.26
CA THR A 97 -2.08 -8.82 -12.43
C THR A 97 -1.68 -10.19 -12.95
N GLU A 98 -0.39 -10.47 -12.96
CA GLU A 98 0.24 -11.71 -13.41
C GLU A 98 -0.09 -12.91 -12.53
N THR A 99 -0.58 -12.68 -11.31
CA THR A 99 -1.13 -13.70 -10.40
C THR A 99 -2.65 -13.63 -10.30
N ALA A 100 -3.32 -13.07 -11.30
CA ALA A 100 -4.77 -12.87 -11.41
C ALA A 100 -5.40 -12.04 -10.26
N ASN A 101 -4.89 -12.11 -9.04
CA ASN A 101 -5.46 -11.47 -7.86
C ASN A 101 -4.44 -11.37 -6.72
N LEU A 102 -4.94 -11.50 -5.48
CA LEU A 102 -4.11 -11.57 -4.28
C LEU A 102 -3.47 -12.97 -4.14
N THR A 103 -2.20 -12.98 -3.81
CA THR A 103 -1.42 -14.16 -3.43
C THR A 103 -1.40 -14.35 -1.92
N THR A 104 -1.49 -13.24 -1.18
CA THR A 104 -1.56 -13.26 0.29
C THR A 104 -2.75 -12.47 0.80
N GLY A 105 -3.14 -12.72 2.05
CA GLY A 105 -4.16 -11.96 2.75
C GLY A 105 -3.92 -11.91 4.25
N ASN A 106 -4.03 -10.72 4.83
CA ASN A 106 -3.86 -10.51 6.26
C ASN A 106 -5.21 -10.47 6.96
N ALA A 107 -5.51 -11.52 7.72
CA ALA A 107 -6.65 -11.58 8.62
C ALA A 107 -6.30 -11.23 10.08
N ASP A 108 -5.01 -11.12 10.40
CA ASP A 108 -4.48 -10.91 11.76
C ASP A 108 -3.83 -9.53 11.88
N THR A 109 -4.60 -8.49 11.50
CA THR A 109 -4.13 -7.09 11.47
C THR A 109 -3.79 -6.52 12.84
N ASP A 110 -4.30 -7.12 13.90
CA ASP A 110 -4.02 -6.68 15.28
C ASP A 110 -2.61 -7.04 15.73
N THR A 111 -2.14 -8.22 15.32
CA THR A 111 -0.81 -8.73 15.69
C THR A 111 0.25 -8.43 14.65
N HIS A 112 -0.13 -8.36 13.36
CA HIS A 112 0.76 -8.13 12.22
C HIS A 112 0.25 -6.99 11.32
N PRO A 113 0.13 -5.75 11.83
CA PRO A 113 -0.52 -4.65 11.10
C PRO A 113 0.23 -4.20 9.84
N ASP A 114 1.55 -4.44 9.77
CA ASP A 114 2.39 -4.06 8.62
C ASP A 114 2.51 -5.20 7.58
N SER A 115 1.93 -6.37 7.86
CA SER A 115 2.02 -7.55 6.99
C SER A 115 0.97 -7.53 5.89
N VAL A 116 1.33 -8.09 4.74
CA VAL A 116 0.38 -8.42 3.66
C VAL A 116 -0.28 -9.78 3.87
N GLY A 117 0.01 -10.46 4.97
CA GLY A 117 -0.61 -11.70 5.42
C GLY A 117 0.05 -12.97 4.95
N LYS A 118 -0.66 -14.08 5.14
CA LYS A 118 -0.19 -15.43 4.78
C LYS A 118 -0.56 -15.75 3.35
N VAL A 119 0.23 -16.65 2.76
CA VAL A 119 0.00 -17.17 1.41
C VAL A 119 -1.31 -17.94 1.37
N TYR A 120 -2.13 -17.72 0.34
CA TYR A 120 -3.36 -18.48 0.13
C TYR A 120 -3.04 -19.94 -0.23
N PRO A 121 -3.94 -20.87 0.08
CA PRO A 121 -3.82 -22.27 -0.35
C PRO A 121 -3.56 -22.37 -1.86
N GLU A 122 -2.82 -23.41 -2.26
CA GLU A 122 -2.48 -23.72 -3.67
C GLU A 122 -1.59 -22.70 -4.36
N GLN A 123 -1.03 -21.76 -3.59
CA GLN A 123 -0.03 -20.80 -4.05
C GLN A 123 1.27 -20.98 -3.27
N GLU A 124 2.37 -20.65 -3.89
CA GLU A 124 3.70 -20.76 -3.32
C GLU A 124 4.43 -19.41 -3.46
N ILE A 125 5.20 -19.07 -2.44
CA ILE A 125 6.14 -17.95 -2.47
C ILE A 125 7.53 -18.46 -2.13
N LYS A 126 8.53 -17.98 -2.85
CA LYS A 126 9.94 -18.09 -2.47
C LYS A 126 10.62 -16.73 -2.62
N PHE A 127 11.77 -16.58 -1.98
CA PHE A 127 12.60 -15.38 -2.08
C PHE A 127 13.89 -15.74 -2.81
N VAL A 128 14.25 -14.94 -3.83
CA VAL A 128 15.49 -15.10 -4.60
C VAL A 128 16.15 -13.72 -4.61
N ASP A 129 17.27 -13.56 -3.91
CA ASP A 129 17.92 -12.27 -3.68
C ASP A 129 16.92 -11.20 -3.16
N ASP A 130 16.11 -11.61 -2.16
CA ASP A 130 15.01 -10.85 -1.55
C ASP A 130 13.84 -10.54 -2.50
N GLU A 131 13.90 -10.88 -3.78
CA GLU A 131 12.78 -10.77 -4.70
C GLU A 131 11.74 -11.85 -4.40
N ILE A 132 10.47 -11.43 -4.34
CA ILE A 132 9.32 -12.32 -4.18
C ILE A 132 9.02 -13.02 -5.50
N TRP A 133 9.16 -14.33 -5.53
CA TRP A 133 8.74 -15.16 -6.64
C TRP A 133 7.49 -15.96 -6.28
N ILE A 134 6.52 -16.01 -7.20
CA ILE A 134 5.20 -16.56 -6.96
C ILE A 134 4.92 -17.68 -7.95
N ARG A 135 4.34 -18.81 -7.48
CA ARG A 135 3.86 -19.91 -8.31
C ARG A 135 2.48 -20.35 -7.84
N GLY A 136 1.65 -20.84 -8.75
CA GLY A 136 0.32 -21.38 -8.48
C GLY A 136 -0.55 -21.40 -9.74
N ASP A 137 -1.71 -22.02 -9.64
CA ASP A 137 -2.68 -22.12 -10.75
C ASP A 137 -3.26 -20.78 -11.19
N ASN A 138 -3.11 -19.75 -10.35
CA ASN A 138 -3.52 -18.39 -10.61
C ASN A 138 -2.52 -17.58 -11.44
N VAL A 139 -1.33 -18.13 -11.72
CA VAL A 139 -0.28 -17.48 -12.50
C VAL A 139 -0.70 -17.41 -13.98
N PHE A 140 -0.50 -16.27 -14.61
CA PHE A 140 -0.79 -16.05 -16.03
C PHE A 140 0.10 -16.93 -16.94
N SER A 141 -0.32 -17.13 -18.18
CA SER A 141 0.45 -17.86 -19.19
C SER A 141 1.44 -16.99 -19.97
N GLY A 142 1.42 -15.68 -19.76
CA GLY A 142 2.31 -14.72 -20.39
C GLY A 142 1.59 -13.45 -20.89
N TYR A 143 2.38 -12.51 -21.39
CA TYR A 143 1.88 -11.28 -22.01
C TYR A 143 1.48 -11.54 -23.45
N TYR A 144 0.30 -11.07 -23.84
CA TYR A 144 -0.20 -11.25 -25.20
C TYR A 144 0.66 -10.50 -26.21
N GLY A 145 1.21 -11.25 -27.18
CA GLY A 145 2.06 -10.69 -28.24
C GLY A 145 3.47 -10.26 -27.80
N ASP A 146 3.86 -10.52 -26.55
CA ASP A 146 5.16 -10.13 -26.02
C ASP A 146 5.89 -11.33 -25.34
N PRO A 147 6.48 -12.23 -26.15
CA PRO A 147 7.21 -13.37 -25.61
C PRO A 147 8.52 -12.98 -24.91
N GLU A 148 9.12 -11.85 -25.27
CA GLU A 148 10.37 -11.37 -24.66
C GLU A 148 10.11 -10.92 -23.20
N GLU A 149 9.11 -10.09 -22.97
CA GLU A 149 8.74 -9.66 -21.62
C GLU A 149 8.16 -10.82 -20.79
N THR A 150 7.45 -11.74 -21.45
CA THR A 150 7.00 -12.98 -20.80
C THR A 150 8.19 -13.78 -20.24
N ALA A 151 9.25 -13.98 -21.02
CA ALA A 151 10.41 -14.74 -20.58
C ALA A 151 11.22 -14.05 -19.47
N LYS A 152 11.16 -12.70 -19.38
CA LYS A 152 11.75 -11.94 -18.27
C LYS A 152 10.95 -12.13 -16.97
N THR A 153 9.64 -12.24 -17.08
CA THR A 153 8.72 -12.25 -15.93
C THR A 153 8.39 -13.69 -15.47
N LEU A 154 8.16 -14.60 -16.40
CA LEU A 154 7.75 -15.98 -16.11
C LEU A 154 8.90 -16.95 -16.43
N THR A 155 9.31 -17.73 -15.42
CA THR A 155 10.33 -18.76 -15.60
C THR A 155 9.75 -20.01 -16.27
N PRO A 156 10.58 -20.86 -16.91
CA PRO A 156 10.10 -22.09 -17.56
C PRO A 156 9.46 -23.10 -16.60
N ASP A 157 9.78 -23.05 -15.31
CA ASP A 157 9.22 -23.86 -14.24
C ASP A 157 8.03 -23.20 -13.51
N GLY A 158 7.47 -22.11 -14.09
CA GLY A 158 6.20 -21.51 -13.70
C GLY A 158 6.27 -20.51 -12.54
N TRP A 159 7.44 -19.99 -12.21
CA TRP A 159 7.56 -18.89 -11.23
C TRP A 159 7.45 -17.54 -11.90
N VAL A 160 6.62 -16.66 -11.31
CA VAL A 160 6.57 -15.23 -11.65
C VAL A 160 7.60 -14.50 -10.82
N ARG A 161 8.49 -13.76 -11.49
CA ARG A 161 9.35 -12.75 -10.88
C ARG A 161 8.54 -11.49 -10.69
N SER A 162 8.24 -11.14 -9.42
CA SER A 162 7.31 -10.03 -9.15
C SER A 162 7.94 -8.64 -9.33
N GLY A 163 9.26 -8.56 -9.25
CA GLY A 163 10.00 -7.31 -9.14
C GLY A 163 9.78 -6.59 -7.81
N ASP A 164 9.05 -7.19 -6.87
CA ASP A 164 8.85 -6.69 -5.51
C ASP A 164 9.82 -7.41 -4.56
N LEU A 165 10.39 -6.66 -3.63
CA LEU A 165 11.25 -7.17 -2.56
C LEU A 165 10.42 -7.45 -1.32
N GLY A 166 10.80 -8.47 -0.56
CA GLY A 166 10.08 -8.81 0.65
C GLY A 166 10.74 -9.89 1.48
N ARG A 167 10.09 -10.19 2.59
CA ARG A 167 10.49 -11.25 3.51
C ARG A 167 9.27 -11.91 4.13
N MET A 168 9.46 -13.06 4.74
CA MET A 168 8.46 -13.76 5.54
C MET A 168 9.02 -13.97 6.95
N ASP A 169 8.17 -13.81 7.96
CA ASP A 169 8.54 -14.14 9.34
C ASP A 169 8.34 -15.63 9.66
N GLU A 170 8.70 -16.01 10.89
CA GLU A 170 8.62 -17.40 11.36
C GLU A 170 7.17 -17.92 11.45
N ASP A 171 6.21 -17.01 11.59
CA ASP A 171 4.78 -17.31 11.65
C ASP A 171 4.13 -17.39 10.24
N GLY A 172 4.91 -17.15 9.18
CA GLY A 172 4.49 -17.22 7.78
C GLY A 172 3.77 -15.97 7.27
N PHE A 173 3.97 -14.82 7.94
CA PHE A 173 3.46 -13.53 7.46
C PHE A 173 4.46 -12.87 6.51
N GLY A 174 3.97 -12.44 5.35
CA GLY A 174 4.76 -11.73 4.34
C GLY A 174 4.80 -10.22 4.58
N TYR A 175 5.94 -9.61 4.28
CA TYR A 175 6.18 -8.17 4.34
C TYR A 175 6.82 -7.71 3.05
N ILE A 176 6.27 -6.67 2.43
CA ILE A 176 6.85 -6.03 1.26
C ILE A 176 7.85 -4.97 1.75
N THR A 177 9.10 -5.10 1.32
CA THR A 177 10.18 -4.18 1.73
C THR A 177 10.55 -3.18 0.63
N GLY A 178 10.16 -3.45 -0.63
CA GLY A 178 10.42 -2.53 -1.71
C GLY A 178 10.11 -3.05 -3.10
N ARG A 179 10.71 -2.37 -4.08
CA ARG A 179 10.65 -2.72 -5.49
C ARG A 179 12.01 -2.64 -6.15
N ILE A 180 12.42 -3.65 -6.90
CA ILE A 180 13.72 -3.69 -7.59
C ILE A 180 13.95 -2.44 -8.44
N LYS A 181 12.94 -2.01 -9.22
CA LYS A 181 13.03 -0.82 -10.08
C LYS A 181 13.07 0.52 -9.33
N ASN A 182 12.79 0.53 -8.03
CA ASN A 182 12.82 1.72 -7.19
C ASN A 182 14.11 1.79 -6.36
N LEU A 183 14.95 0.74 -6.39
CA LEU A 183 16.21 0.75 -5.65
C LEU A 183 17.05 1.97 -6.03
N MET A 184 17.55 2.64 -5.02
CA MET A 184 18.52 3.73 -5.12
C MET A 184 19.91 3.17 -4.86
N ILE A 185 20.91 3.64 -5.59
CA ILE A 185 22.30 3.25 -5.37
C ILE A 185 22.98 4.34 -4.55
N LEU A 186 23.24 4.04 -3.29
CA LEU A 186 23.93 4.97 -2.40
C LEU A 186 25.39 5.22 -2.83
N PRO A 187 26.03 6.33 -2.41
CA PRO A 187 27.42 6.64 -2.76
C PRO A 187 28.43 5.55 -2.36
N ASN A 188 28.11 4.72 -1.38
CA ASN A 188 28.92 3.58 -0.97
C ASN A 188 28.70 2.32 -1.82
N GLY A 189 27.84 2.38 -2.86
CA GLY A 189 27.47 1.27 -3.74
C GLY A 189 26.38 0.34 -3.20
N GLU A 190 25.83 0.63 -2.03
CA GLU A 190 24.73 -0.14 -1.43
C GLU A 190 23.42 0.15 -2.12
N ASN A 191 22.62 -0.89 -2.39
CA ASN A 191 21.24 -0.75 -2.87
C ASN A 191 20.31 -0.46 -1.70
N LEU A 192 19.55 0.62 -1.78
CA LEU A 192 18.58 1.02 -0.76
C LEU A 192 17.17 1.06 -1.36
N SER A 193 16.23 0.37 -0.70
CA SER A 193 14.81 0.53 -0.99
C SER A 193 14.26 1.79 -0.31
N PRO A 194 13.75 2.77 -1.07
CA PRO A 194 13.11 3.94 -0.46
C PRO A 194 11.90 3.55 0.41
N GLU A 195 11.21 2.48 0.10
CA GLU A 195 10.06 1.97 0.86
C GLU A 195 10.46 1.55 2.29
N GLU A 196 11.68 1.04 2.49
CA GLU A 196 12.19 0.70 3.83
C GLU A 196 12.36 1.93 4.72
N ILE A 197 12.78 3.04 4.12
CA ILE A 197 12.92 4.32 4.83
C ILE A 197 11.54 4.96 5.06
N GLU A 198 10.60 4.80 4.14
CA GLU A 198 9.23 5.33 4.24
C GLU A 198 8.38 4.58 5.28
N GLY A 199 8.60 3.27 5.43
CA GLY A 199 7.83 2.40 6.32
C GLY A 199 7.64 2.94 7.74
N PRO A 200 8.70 3.37 8.46
CA PRO A 200 8.61 4.00 9.77
C PRO A 200 7.71 5.24 9.82
N PHE A 201 7.67 6.05 8.74
CA PHE A 201 6.83 7.24 8.68
C PHE A 201 5.35 6.88 8.59
N TYR A 202 4.98 5.83 7.87
CA TYR A 202 3.59 5.37 7.78
C TYR A 202 3.02 4.83 9.10
N LYS A 203 3.87 4.54 10.10
CA LYS A 203 3.44 4.21 11.47
C LYS A 203 2.94 5.42 12.23
N SER A 204 3.35 6.63 11.85
CA SER A 204 2.89 7.87 12.47
C SER A 204 1.48 8.23 11.99
N PRO A 205 0.51 8.49 12.90
CA PRO A 205 -0.83 8.92 12.53
C PRO A 205 -0.86 10.32 11.90
N THR A 206 0.23 11.09 12.03
CA THR A 206 0.36 12.44 11.50
C THR A 206 0.79 12.46 10.02
N VAL A 207 1.34 11.36 9.49
CA VAL A 207 1.74 11.20 8.10
C VAL A 207 0.56 10.65 7.30
N ARG A 208 0.15 11.37 6.25
CA ARG A 208 -0.79 10.87 5.26
C ARG A 208 -0.05 10.06 4.20
N ASP A 209 1.04 10.64 3.67
CA ASP A 209 1.87 10.01 2.64
C ASP A 209 3.30 10.55 2.72
N CYS A 210 4.27 9.83 2.19
CA CYS A 210 5.64 10.30 2.08
C CYS A 210 6.35 9.68 0.87
N LEU A 211 7.42 10.34 0.44
CA LEU A 211 8.25 9.90 -0.68
C LEU A 211 9.71 10.17 -0.37
N VAL A 212 10.51 9.13 -0.33
CA VAL A 212 11.96 9.21 -0.23
C VAL A 212 12.58 9.18 -1.63
N SER A 213 13.53 10.07 -1.86
CA SER A 213 14.22 10.23 -3.13
C SER A 213 15.67 10.68 -2.93
N GLU A 214 16.46 10.57 -3.99
CA GLU A 214 17.77 11.19 -4.05
C GLU A 214 17.65 12.69 -4.25
N SER A 215 18.55 13.45 -3.63
CA SER A 215 18.69 14.90 -3.77
C SER A 215 20.15 15.29 -3.58
N GLU A 216 20.43 16.59 -3.62
CA GLU A 216 21.77 17.13 -3.41
C GLU A 216 21.74 18.25 -2.38
N ILE A 217 22.83 18.34 -1.59
CA ILE A 217 23.17 19.49 -0.74
C ILE A 217 24.64 19.83 -1.03
N ASP A 218 24.89 21.03 -1.53
CA ASP A 218 26.24 21.53 -1.87
C ASP A 218 27.01 20.61 -2.86
N GLY A 219 26.28 19.97 -3.79
CA GLY A 219 26.81 19.02 -4.75
C GLY A 219 27.05 17.60 -4.24
N GLU A 220 26.77 17.33 -2.97
CA GLU A 220 26.86 16.00 -2.37
C GLU A 220 25.51 15.29 -2.41
N PRO A 221 25.44 14.02 -2.87
CA PRO A 221 24.22 13.26 -2.92
C PRO A 221 23.70 12.95 -1.51
N VAL A 222 22.42 13.15 -1.30
CA VAL A 222 21.75 12.94 -0.01
C VAL A 222 20.38 12.30 -0.20
N LEU A 223 19.88 11.61 0.84
CA LEU A 223 18.50 11.20 0.91
C LEU A 223 17.62 12.38 1.33
N ALA A 224 16.55 12.58 0.57
CA ALA A 224 15.51 13.55 0.85
C ALA A 224 14.19 12.84 1.12
N ILE A 225 13.33 13.46 1.94
CA ILE A 225 11.94 13.04 2.11
C ILE A 225 10.99 14.20 1.88
N GLU A 226 9.94 13.93 1.12
CA GLU A 226 8.77 14.78 1.04
C GLU A 226 7.64 14.15 1.84
N ILE A 227 7.01 14.91 2.74
CA ILE A 227 5.96 14.42 3.62
C ILE A 227 4.67 15.18 3.37
N LEU A 228 3.59 14.45 3.12
CA LEU A 228 2.24 14.98 3.07
C LEU A 228 1.58 14.77 4.44
N PRO A 229 1.23 15.85 5.16
CA PRO A 229 0.59 15.76 6.46
C PRO A 229 -0.81 15.14 6.42
N ASN A 230 -1.16 14.40 7.44
CA ASN A 230 -2.55 14.06 7.75
C ASN A 230 -3.19 15.26 8.47
N MET A 231 -3.65 16.25 7.71
CA MET A 231 -4.12 17.54 8.24
C MET A 231 -5.13 17.47 9.40
N PRO A 232 -6.07 16.49 9.45
CA PRO A 232 -6.93 16.31 10.62
C PRO A 232 -6.22 16.10 11.96
N ALA A 233 -4.94 15.69 11.95
CA ALA A 233 -4.12 15.57 13.16
C ALA A 233 -3.50 16.89 13.63
N PHE A 234 -3.63 17.95 12.83
CA PHE A 234 -3.03 19.27 13.07
C PHE A 234 -4.08 20.39 13.16
N GLU A 235 -5.30 20.06 13.55
CA GLU A 235 -6.37 21.05 13.70
C GLU A 235 -5.94 22.17 14.67
N GLY A 236 -6.05 23.41 14.24
CA GLY A 236 -5.64 24.61 15.01
C GLY A 236 -4.13 24.89 15.02
N LYS A 237 -3.29 24.13 14.33
CA LYS A 237 -1.84 24.34 14.23
C LYS A 237 -1.48 25.24 13.06
N SER A 238 -0.47 26.10 13.26
CA SER A 238 0.18 26.84 12.19
C SER A 238 1.02 25.92 11.29
N TRP A 239 1.32 26.38 10.08
CA TRP A 239 2.17 25.60 9.16
C TRP A 239 3.59 25.43 9.69
N ASP A 240 4.11 26.40 10.44
CA ASP A 240 5.44 26.32 11.07
C ASP A 240 5.46 25.23 12.15
N GLU A 241 4.39 25.09 12.94
CA GLU A 241 4.25 24.00 13.93
C GLU A 241 4.16 22.63 13.24
N VAL A 242 3.47 22.55 12.10
CA VAL A 242 3.40 21.30 11.29
C VAL A 242 4.77 20.93 10.75
N THR A 243 5.51 21.91 10.22
CA THR A 243 6.85 21.69 9.68
C THR A 243 7.82 21.25 10.79
N ALA A 244 7.84 21.96 11.92
CA ALA A 244 8.68 21.60 13.07
C ALA A 244 8.38 20.19 13.62
N HIS A 245 7.11 19.77 13.62
CA HIS A 245 6.74 18.40 13.99
C HIS A 245 7.40 17.36 13.08
N PHE A 246 7.39 17.56 11.76
CA PHE A 246 8.00 16.60 10.84
C PHE A 246 9.52 16.64 10.83
N GLU A 247 10.14 17.80 11.06
CA GLU A 247 11.58 17.87 11.28
C GLU A 247 12.00 17.06 12.52
N GLN A 248 11.21 17.12 13.60
CA GLN A 248 11.45 16.30 14.78
C GLN A 248 11.22 14.80 14.50
N LEU A 249 10.13 14.44 13.82
CA LEU A 249 9.85 13.06 13.43
C LEU A 249 10.98 12.45 12.58
N VAL A 250 11.55 13.23 11.65
CA VAL A 250 12.70 12.79 10.84
C VAL A 250 13.93 12.58 11.72
N LYS A 251 14.20 13.46 12.70
CA LYS A 251 15.31 13.27 13.65
C LYS A 251 15.15 11.98 14.45
N ASP A 252 13.94 11.72 14.94
CA ASP A 252 13.64 10.52 15.74
C ASP A 252 13.82 9.23 14.92
N ILE A 253 13.32 9.22 13.68
CA ILE A 253 13.50 8.08 12.77
C ILE A 253 14.98 7.92 12.38
N ASN A 254 15.67 9.01 12.03
CA ASN A 254 17.11 8.97 11.72
C ASN A 254 17.96 8.40 12.85
N ALA A 255 17.54 8.53 14.10
CA ALA A 255 18.26 7.95 15.24
C ALA A 255 18.22 6.41 15.23
N THR A 256 17.25 5.81 14.56
CA THR A 256 17.11 4.35 14.41
C THR A 256 17.76 3.80 13.14
N LEU A 257 18.14 4.69 12.19
CA LEU A 257 18.69 4.31 10.89
C LEU A 257 20.22 4.29 10.89
N PRO A 258 20.85 3.40 10.10
CA PRO A 258 22.27 3.47 9.79
C PRO A 258 22.65 4.86 9.25
N SER A 259 23.89 5.28 9.46
CA SER A 259 24.34 6.62 9.03
C SER A 259 24.19 6.88 7.54
N THR A 260 24.36 5.85 6.71
CA THR A 260 24.22 5.88 5.25
C THR A 260 22.77 6.02 4.78
N HIS A 261 21.80 5.64 5.61
CA HIS A 261 20.36 5.67 5.30
C HIS A 261 19.64 6.91 5.86
N ARG A 262 20.37 7.83 6.51
CA ARG A 262 19.76 9.00 7.14
C ARG A 262 19.29 10.03 6.13
N ILE A 263 18.08 10.50 6.35
CA ILE A 263 17.47 11.61 5.60
C ILE A 263 18.18 12.92 6.01
N ARG A 264 18.65 13.66 5.04
CA ARG A 264 19.32 14.95 5.26
C ARG A 264 18.53 16.16 4.79
N LYS A 265 17.53 15.95 3.91
CA LYS A 265 16.67 17.01 3.42
C LYS A 265 15.20 16.65 3.65
N VAL A 266 14.46 17.56 4.24
CA VAL A 266 13.04 17.37 4.59
C VAL A 266 12.21 18.44 3.90
N SER A 267 11.11 18.05 3.29
CA SER A 267 10.12 18.94 2.71
C SER A 267 8.71 18.54 3.15
N VAL A 268 7.92 19.48 3.62
CA VAL A 268 6.53 19.26 4.01
C VAL A 268 5.62 19.83 2.95
N ARG A 269 4.79 18.97 2.34
CA ARG A 269 3.93 19.33 1.21
C ARG A 269 2.59 19.89 1.68
N LYS A 270 2.11 20.90 0.95
CA LYS A 270 0.72 21.39 1.07
C LYS A 270 -0.21 20.69 0.08
N GLU A 271 0.33 20.25 -1.04
CA GLU A 271 -0.41 19.63 -2.13
C GLU A 271 -0.17 18.13 -2.16
N ASP A 272 -1.20 17.37 -2.58
CA ASP A 272 -1.10 15.92 -2.73
C ASP A 272 -0.04 15.53 -3.78
N PHE A 273 0.47 14.33 -3.64
CA PHE A 273 1.32 13.73 -4.67
C PHE A 273 0.51 13.42 -5.93
N LYS A 274 1.17 13.44 -7.08
CA LYS A 274 0.58 12.89 -8.30
C LYS A 274 0.35 11.41 -8.14
N ARG A 275 -0.81 10.95 -8.59
CA ARG A 275 -1.23 9.56 -8.40
C ARG A 275 -1.60 8.89 -9.72
N SER A 276 -1.38 7.59 -9.79
CA SER A 276 -1.88 6.75 -10.88
C SER A 276 -3.42 6.60 -10.81
N GLY A 277 -4.03 6.03 -11.84
CA GLY A 277 -5.45 5.66 -11.82
C GLY A 277 -5.83 4.69 -10.68
N ALA A 278 -4.87 3.95 -10.14
CA ALA A 278 -5.03 3.10 -8.95
C ALA A 278 -4.71 3.85 -7.63
N MET A 279 -4.64 5.19 -7.66
CA MET A 279 -4.36 6.07 -6.51
C MET A 279 -2.97 5.87 -5.87
N LYS A 280 -2.02 5.22 -6.55
CA LYS A 280 -0.62 5.09 -6.08
C LYS A 280 0.15 6.38 -6.35
N VAL A 281 1.02 6.77 -5.42
CA VAL A 281 1.97 7.87 -5.62
C VAL A 281 2.94 7.53 -6.76
N LEU A 282 3.12 8.47 -7.68
CA LEU A 282 4.02 8.33 -8.83
C LEU A 282 5.38 8.91 -8.47
N ARG A 283 6.39 8.05 -8.25
CA ARG A 283 7.75 8.48 -7.84
C ARG A 283 8.45 9.40 -8.83
N ASN A 284 8.30 9.15 -10.14
CA ASN A 284 9.06 9.85 -11.19
C ASN A 284 8.38 11.12 -11.73
N GLN A 285 7.31 11.59 -11.11
CA GLN A 285 6.52 12.75 -11.59
C GLN A 285 6.19 13.78 -10.48
N ASN A 286 6.75 13.61 -9.30
CA ASN A 286 6.59 14.51 -8.16
C ASN A 286 7.78 15.43 -7.99
#